data_d1720338388087e9082024a8c5cd23d8
#
_entry.id   d1720338388087e9082024a8c5cd23d8
#
_cell.length_a   1.000
_cell.length_b   1.000
_cell.length_c   1.000
_cell.angle_alpha   90.00
_cell.angle_beta   90.00
_cell.angle_gamma   90.00
#
_symmetry.space_group_name_H-M   'P 1'
#
loop_
_entity.id
_entity.type
_entity.pdbx_description
1 polymer ?
#
loop_
_entity_poly.entity_id
_entity_poly.type
_entity_poly.pdbx_seq_one_letter_code
_entity_poly.pdbx_strand_id
1 'polypeptide(L)'
;MSVIIANTAAPDDVVASVLATADRVADQLRATAAKRDKANATPREAIELLRSNDLLQVQEPVEYGGSGFNYAQAVGITRRIARGDTSIAHLIGYHFAQTRIAPLFGTPAQADGQSRRNAIEKLFWGGIQNPRGGSDLVLTRDGDAFRLNGSRTFASGASTGDQLSVTASLDGELVFLSLDVRGGRQGFTFLDDWDNIGQRLTDSGGVRIVDARIEHDEVLGEEPFVGRRPSPHQTLVTPHWQLAFVNFYVGTAEGALAEALDWTRANASPWESSGLDRATDDPYILHTVGELVSQVRAAALLADRAGDALQGALDFGPSLTEDQRAEAAVAVYEAKYFSTKVGLETVSRLFEIQGARATSSAYGFDRHWRNLRTHTLHDPVAYKAREVGDWTLNHRHPEFSLYR
;
A
#
# COMPACT_ATOMS: atom_id res chain seq x y z
N MET A 1 -13.12 -5.07 30.83
CA MET A 1 -13.66 -5.98 29.81
C MET A 1 -13.25 -5.37 28.47
N SER A 2 -12.14 -5.85 27.89
CA SER A 2 -11.65 -5.35 26.58
C SER A 2 -12.65 -5.82 25.53
N VAL A 3 -13.34 -4.89 24.92
CA VAL A 3 -14.09 -5.16 23.69
C VAL A 3 -13.05 -5.34 22.61
N ILE A 4 -12.61 -6.58 22.41
CA ILE A 4 -11.97 -6.98 21.16
C ILE A 4 -13.08 -6.83 20.12
N ILE A 5 -13.03 -5.79 19.29
CA ILE A 5 -13.86 -5.73 18.09
C ILE A 5 -13.37 -6.90 17.25
N ALA A 6 -14.05 -8.04 17.36
CA ALA A 6 -13.83 -9.17 16.48
C ALA A 6 -14.16 -8.65 15.08
N ASN A 7 -13.13 -8.47 14.27
CA ASN A 7 -13.26 -8.02 12.89
C ASN A 7 -13.77 -9.22 12.07
N THR A 8 -15.05 -9.59 12.30
CA THR A 8 -15.71 -10.61 11.47
C THR A 8 -15.70 -10.08 10.06
N ALA A 9 -15.17 -10.89 9.13
CA ALA A 9 -15.13 -10.54 7.72
C ALA A 9 -16.50 -10.06 7.23
N ALA A 10 -16.51 -9.02 6.40
CA ALA A 10 -17.72 -8.54 5.77
C ALA A 10 -18.38 -9.69 4.95
N PRO A 11 -19.73 -9.76 4.87
CA PRO A 11 -20.41 -10.76 4.09
C PRO A 11 -20.01 -10.73 2.60
N ASP A 12 -20.03 -11.89 1.94
CA ASP A 12 -19.56 -12.04 0.55
C ASP A 12 -20.29 -11.14 -0.45
N ASP A 13 -21.57 -10.88 -0.26
CA ASP A 13 -22.36 -9.97 -1.10
C ASP A 13 -21.95 -8.52 -0.94
N VAL A 14 -21.63 -8.09 0.29
CA VAL A 14 -21.07 -6.76 0.56
C VAL A 14 -19.70 -6.64 -0.07
N VAL A 15 -18.83 -7.66 0.09
CA VAL A 15 -17.50 -7.70 -0.52
C VAL A 15 -17.61 -7.60 -2.04
N ALA A 16 -18.48 -8.40 -2.67
CA ALA A 16 -18.68 -8.37 -4.11
C ALA A 16 -19.14 -6.99 -4.62
N SER A 17 -20.05 -6.35 -3.91
CA SER A 17 -20.56 -5.00 -4.24
C SER A 17 -19.48 -3.93 -4.17
N VAL A 18 -18.69 -3.91 -3.09
CA VAL A 18 -17.60 -2.95 -2.91
C VAL A 18 -16.47 -3.19 -3.92
N LEU A 19 -16.12 -4.45 -4.20
CA LEU A 19 -15.12 -4.79 -5.21
C LEU A 19 -15.58 -4.37 -6.62
N ALA A 20 -16.87 -4.54 -6.96
CA ALA A 20 -17.41 -4.03 -8.23
C ALA A 20 -17.35 -2.49 -8.31
N THR A 21 -17.51 -1.79 -7.18
CA THR A 21 -17.30 -0.34 -7.11
C THR A 21 -15.82 0.01 -7.34
N ALA A 22 -14.90 -0.73 -6.73
CA ALA A 22 -13.46 -0.54 -6.96
C ALA A 22 -13.06 -0.78 -8.42
N ASP A 23 -13.65 -1.76 -9.11
CA ASP A 23 -13.43 -1.99 -10.55
C ASP A 23 -13.90 -0.79 -11.38
N ARG A 24 -15.09 -0.24 -11.12
CA ARG A 24 -15.58 0.97 -11.83
C ARG A 24 -14.67 2.17 -11.62
N VAL A 25 -14.19 2.37 -10.38
CA VAL A 25 -13.22 3.43 -10.06
C VAL A 25 -11.89 3.20 -10.77
N ALA A 26 -11.40 1.96 -10.81
CA ALA A 26 -10.19 1.61 -11.53
C ALA A 26 -10.30 1.92 -13.03
N ASP A 27 -11.46 1.63 -13.66
CA ASP A 27 -11.69 1.96 -15.07
C ASP A 27 -11.70 3.47 -15.33
N GLN A 28 -12.29 4.27 -14.44
CA GLN A 28 -12.24 5.74 -14.52
C GLN A 28 -10.81 6.27 -14.36
N LEU A 29 -10.05 5.71 -13.44
CA LEU A 29 -8.65 6.07 -13.24
C LEU A 29 -7.81 5.69 -14.47
N ARG A 30 -7.99 4.50 -15.04
CA ARG A 30 -7.28 4.03 -16.23
C ARG A 30 -7.49 4.95 -17.43
N ALA A 31 -8.69 5.41 -17.68
CA ALA A 31 -9.02 6.28 -18.80
C ALA A 31 -8.17 7.58 -18.87
N THR A 32 -7.63 8.03 -17.73
CA THR A 32 -6.83 9.26 -17.64
C THR A 32 -5.43 9.05 -17.06
N ALA A 33 -5.03 7.80 -16.78
CA ALA A 33 -3.79 7.48 -16.07
C ALA A 33 -2.53 8.04 -16.74
N ALA A 34 -2.36 7.86 -18.06
CA ALA A 34 -1.21 8.38 -18.80
C ALA A 34 -1.14 9.91 -18.76
N LYS A 35 -2.29 10.60 -18.84
CA LYS A 35 -2.35 12.06 -18.72
C LYS A 35 -1.96 12.55 -17.34
N ARG A 36 -2.49 11.89 -16.28
CA ARG A 36 -2.17 12.24 -14.89
C ARG A 36 -0.70 11.96 -14.57
N ASP A 37 -0.17 10.80 -14.99
CA ASP A 37 1.24 10.45 -14.80
C ASP A 37 2.17 11.51 -15.43
N LYS A 38 1.85 11.96 -16.64
CA LYS A 38 2.61 13.00 -17.32
C LYS A 38 2.52 14.36 -16.63
N ALA A 39 1.37 14.69 -16.06
CA ALA A 39 1.15 15.96 -15.37
C ALA A 39 1.91 16.08 -14.05
N ASN A 40 2.22 14.94 -13.40
CA ASN A 40 2.90 14.88 -12.10
C ASN A 40 2.25 15.80 -11.04
N ALA A 41 0.92 15.91 -11.05
CA ALA A 41 0.18 16.79 -10.17
C ALA A 41 -0.28 16.05 -8.90
N THR A 42 -0.49 16.80 -7.84
CA THR A 42 -1.04 16.29 -6.57
C THR A 42 -2.36 15.54 -6.81
N PRO A 43 -2.58 14.34 -6.27
CA PRO A 43 -3.67 13.44 -6.66
C PRO A 43 -5.04 13.74 -5.99
N ARG A 44 -5.36 15.00 -5.68
CA ARG A 44 -6.57 15.39 -4.94
C ARG A 44 -7.86 14.88 -5.56
N GLU A 45 -8.01 15.01 -6.88
CA GLU A 45 -9.21 14.53 -7.59
C GLU A 45 -9.36 12.99 -7.50
N ALA A 46 -8.24 12.26 -7.56
CA ALA A 46 -8.27 10.81 -7.44
C ALA A 46 -8.63 10.37 -6.01
N ILE A 47 -8.13 11.07 -4.99
CA ILE A 47 -8.50 10.81 -3.59
C ILE A 47 -9.99 11.10 -3.38
N GLU A 48 -10.51 12.20 -3.94
CA GLU A 48 -11.93 12.52 -3.85
C GLU A 48 -12.81 11.51 -4.59
N LEU A 49 -12.32 10.94 -5.70
CA LEU A 49 -13.00 9.84 -6.38
C LEU A 49 -13.09 8.58 -5.49
N LEU A 50 -12.03 8.24 -4.75
CA LEU A 50 -12.07 7.16 -3.76
C LEU A 50 -13.05 7.45 -2.64
N ARG A 51 -13.04 8.67 -2.09
CA ARG A 51 -13.91 9.14 -1.00
C ARG A 51 -15.39 9.10 -1.39
N SER A 52 -15.73 9.67 -2.55
CA SER A 52 -17.11 9.75 -3.03
C SER A 52 -17.72 8.39 -3.42
N ASN A 53 -16.88 7.38 -3.61
CA ASN A 53 -17.29 5.99 -3.83
C ASN A 53 -17.19 5.10 -2.58
N ASP A 54 -17.09 5.68 -1.39
CA ASP A 54 -17.09 5.00 -0.11
C ASP A 54 -15.95 3.96 0.06
N LEU A 55 -14.82 4.15 -0.62
CA LEU A 55 -13.71 3.21 -0.57
C LEU A 55 -12.73 3.49 0.58
N LEU A 56 -12.77 4.67 1.23
CA LEU A 56 -11.84 5.01 2.30
C LEU A 56 -12.21 4.39 3.66
N GLN A 57 -13.51 4.23 3.95
CA GLN A 57 -13.99 3.73 5.25
C GLN A 57 -14.35 2.24 5.26
N VAL A 58 -13.95 1.46 4.27
CA VAL A 58 -14.40 0.05 4.13
C VAL A 58 -14.00 -0.83 5.31
N GLN A 59 -12.86 -0.54 5.96
CA GLN A 59 -12.39 -1.31 7.11
C GLN A 59 -13.08 -0.94 8.42
N GLU A 60 -13.85 0.13 8.43
CA GLU A 60 -14.49 0.59 9.65
C GLU A 60 -15.75 -0.22 9.95
N PRO A 61 -16.13 -0.36 11.23
CA PRO A 61 -17.33 -1.09 11.65
C PRO A 61 -18.60 -0.59 10.96
N VAL A 62 -19.51 -1.53 10.69
CA VAL A 62 -20.79 -1.23 10.05
C VAL A 62 -21.64 -0.27 10.89
N GLU A 63 -21.59 -0.39 12.22
CA GLU A 63 -22.30 0.50 13.15
C GLU A 63 -21.84 1.96 13.08
N TYR A 64 -20.63 2.23 12.54
CA TYR A 64 -20.13 3.58 12.30
C TYR A 64 -20.33 4.06 10.87
N GLY A 65 -20.83 3.19 9.97
CA GLY A 65 -21.05 3.48 8.55
C GLY A 65 -19.93 2.97 7.63
N GLY A 66 -19.03 2.12 8.12
CA GLY A 66 -18.09 1.38 7.29
C GLY A 66 -18.69 0.13 6.65
N SER A 67 -17.88 -0.64 5.95
CA SER A 67 -18.29 -1.91 5.34
C SER A 67 -17.89 -3.14 6.15
N GLY A 68 -17.14 -2.97 7.25
CA GLY A 68 -16.67 -4.05 8.10
C GLY A 68 -15.61 -4.95 7.44
N PHE A 69 -14.88 -4.45 6.44
CA PHE A 69 -13.83 -5.24 5.78
C PHE A 69 -12.70 -5.55 6.74
N ASN A 70 -12.28 -6.81 6.75
CA ASN A 70 -10.99 -7.17 7.33
C ASN A 70 -9.83 -6.71 6.42
N TYR A 71 -8.60 -6.84 6.90
CA TYR A 71 -7.45 -6.31 6.15
C TYR A 71 -7.21 -7.05 4.82
N ALA A 72 -7.39 -8.37 4.78
CA ALA A 72 -7.27 -9.14 3.55
C ALA A 72 -8.28 -8.71 2.48
N GLN A 73 -9.52 -8.42 2.88
CA GLN A 73 -10.55 -7.90 1.98
C GLN A 73 -10.21 -6.49 1.48
N ALA A 74 -9.71 -5.61 2.35
CA ALA A 74 -9.36 -4.23 2.00
C ALA A 74 -8.21 -4.17 0.97
N VAL A 75 -7.17 -4.98 1.11
CA VAL A 75 -6.08 -5.01 0.12
C VAL A 75 -6.52 -5.58 -1.24
N GLY A 76 -7.63 -6.30 -1.29
CA GLY A 76 -8.29 -6.67 -2.53
C GLY A 76 -8.76 -5.45 -3.34
N ILE A 77 -9.20 -4.38 -2.68
CA ILE A 77 -9.51 -3.08 -3.31
C ILE A 77 -8.23 -2.47 -3.88
N THR A 78 -7.13 -2.48 -3.12
CA THR A 78 -5.82 -1.99 -3.58
C THR A 78 -5.41 -2.67 -4.89
N ARG A 79 -5.57 -4.01 -5.00
CA ARG A 79 -5.28 -4.75 -6.23
C ARG A 79 -6.14 -4.28 -7.40
N ARG A 80 -7.43 -4.05 -7.18
CA ARG A 80 -8.35 -3.60 -8.25
C ARG A 80 -8.02 -2.18 -8.74
N ILE A 81 -7.79 -1.25 -7.82
CA ILE A 81 -7.38 0.11 -8.17
C ILE A 81 -6.05 0.11 -8.94
N ALA A 82 -5.11 -0.79 -8.61
CA ALA A 82 -3.83 -0.91 -9.29
C ALA A 82 -3.96 -1.32 -10.78
N ARG A 83 -5.02 -2.01 -11.16
CA ARG A 83 -5.32 -2.31 -12.57
C ARG A 83 -5.55 -1.04 -13.39
N GLY A 84 -6.01 0.04 -12.76
CA GLY A 84 -6.23 1.34 -13.39
C GLY A 84 -5.07 2.31 -13.19
N ASP A 85 -4.57 2.43 -11.96
CA ASP A 85 -3.50 3.36 -11.61
C ASP A 85 -2.69 2.89 -10.40
N THR A 86 -1.42 2.56 -10.62
CA THR A 86 -0.51 2.05 -9.59
C THR A 86 -0.24 3.07 -8.49
N SER A 87 -0.10 4.36 -8.83
CA SER A 87 0.19 5.41 -7.84
C SER A 87 -1.00 5.63 -6.89
N ILE A 88 -2.22 5.60 -7.43
CA ILE A 88 -3.43 5.73 -6.61
C ILE A 88 -3.67 4.47 -5.76
N ALA A 89 -3.33 3.30 -6.31
CA ALA A 89 -3.35 2.04 -5.54
C ALA A 89 -2.34 2.04 -4.39
N HIS A 90 -1.15 2.61 -4.59
CA HIS A 90 -0.19 2.84 -3.50
C HIS A 90 -0.83 3.68 -2.39
N LEU A 91 -1.45 4.81 -2.74
CA LEU A 91 -2.07 5.70 -1.76
C LEU A 91 -3.20 5.03 -0.96
N ILE A 92 -4.12 4.30 -1.62
CA ILE A 92 -5.19 3.62 -0.90
C ILE A 92 -4.69 2.40 -0.11
N GLY A 93 -3.68 1.68 -0.61
CA GLY A 93 -3.04 0.58 0.12
C GLY A 93 -2.33 1.07 1.39
N TYR A 94 -1.66 2.22 1.31
CA TYR A 94 -1.05 2.88 2.47
C TYR A 94 -2.11 3.39 3.44
N HIS A 95 -3.17 4.01 2.94
CA HIS A 95 -4.32 4.41 3.77
C HIS A 95 -4.84 3.24 4.60
N PHE A 96 -5.11 2.08 3.99
CA PHE A 96 -5.58 0.90 4.71
C PHE A 96 -4.58 0.37 5.75
N ALA A 97 -3.28 0.42 5.48
CA ALA A 97 -2.28 0.04 6.47
C ALA A 97 -2.18 1.06 7.61
N GLN A 98 -2.34 2.35 7.33
CA GLN A 98 -2.24 3.42 8.33
C GLN A 98 -3.44 3.45 9.29
N THR A 99 -4.65 3.14 8.81
CA THR A 99 -5.82 3.03 9.69
C THR A 99 -5.68 1.89 10.70
N ARG A 100 -4.76 0.93 10.50
CA ARG A 100 -4.47 -0.16 11.45
C ARG A 100 -3.45 0.20 12.53
N ILE A 101 -2.84 1.37 12.48
CA ILE A 101 -1.80 1.76 13.45
C ILE A 101 -2.39 1.94 14.86
N ALA A 102 -3.52 2.64 15.00
CA ALA A 102 -4.15 2.79 16.30
C ALA A 102 -4.70 1.47 16.90
N PRO A 103 -5.32 0.57 16.12
CA PRO A 103 -5.63 -0.79 16.60
C PRO A 103 -4.42 -1.61 17.09
N LEU A 104 -3.22 -1.38 16.52
CA LEU A 104 -2.00 -2.09 16.92
C LEU A 104 -1.27 -1.45 18.10
N PHE A 105 -1.24 -0.13 18.18
CA PHE A 105 -0.36 0.61 19.08
C PHE A 105 -1.12 1.55 20.05
N GLY A 106 -2.37 1.89 19.75
CA GLY A 106 -3.20 2.76 20.59
C GLY A 106 -3.89 2.02 21.72
N THR A 107 -4.50 2.80 22.61
CA THR A 107 -5.47 2.27 23.56
C THR A 107 -6.77 1.86 22.86
N PRO A 108 -7.62 1.02 23.48
CA PRO A 108 -8.93 0.70 22.92
C PRO A 108 -9.78 1.95 22.62
N ALA A 109 -9.70 2.99 23.46
CA ALA A 109 -10.43 4.24 23.26
C ALA A 109 -9.90 5.04 22.06
N GLN A 110 -8.57 5.08 21.87
CA GLN A 110 -7.96 5.72 20.69
C GLN A 110 -8.33 4.98 19.41
N ALA A 111 -8.28 3.65 19.40
CA ALA A 111 -8.66 2.83 18.24
C ALA A 111 -10.14 3.03 17.88
N ASP A 112 -11.06 2.98 18.85
CA ASP A 112 -12.49 3.20 18.64
C ASP A 112 -12.79 4.62 18.15
N GLY A 113 -12.23 5.63 18.80
CA GLY A 113 -12.39 7.04 18.42
C GLY A 113 -11.89 7.33 17.01
N GLN A 114 -10.74 6.77 16.62
CA GLN A 114 -10.21 6.87 15.26
C GLN A 114 -11.16 6.21 14.25
N SER A 115 -11.59 4.99 14.52
CA SER A 115 -12.48 4.21 13.67
C SER A 115 -13.79 4.94 13.39
N ARG A 116 -14.41 5.46 14.46
CA ARG A 116 -15.63 6.28 14.38
C ARG A 116 -15.44 7.52 13.51
N ARG A 117 -14.33 8.26 13.71
CA ARG A 117 -14.03 9.45 12.89
C ARG A 117 -13.79 9.07 11.44
N ASN A 118 -13.01 8.02 11.17
CA ASN A 118 -12.74 7.55 9.81
C ASN A 118 -14.04 7.23 9.06
N ALA A 119 -14.97 6.52 9.70
CA ALA A 119 -16.22 6.12 9.08
C ALA A 119 -17.11 7.34 8.77
N ILE A 120 -17.29 8.24 9.74
CA ILE A 120 -18.19 9.38 9.62
C ILE A 120 -17.64 10.45 8.67
N GLU A 121 -16.35 10.76 8.79
CA GLU A 121 -15.70 11.87 8.08
C GLU A 121 -15.01 11.41 6.79
N LYS A 122 -14.96 10.10 6.53
CA LYS A 122 -14.31 9.47 5.36
C LYS A 122 -12.88 9.99 5.15
N LEU A 123 -12.09 9.98 6.23
CA LEU A 123 -10.75 10.55 6.27
C LEU A 123 -9.79 9.80 5.36
N PHE A 124 -8.99 10.53 4.58
CA PHE A 124 -7.85 9.95 3.87
C PHE A 124 -6.58 10.07 4.72
N TRP A 125 -5.86 8.97 4.85
CA TRP A 125 -4.64 8.89 5.66
C TRP A 125 -3.39 8.98 4.80
N GLY A 126 -2.54 9.96 5.11
CA GLY A 126 -1.15 10.03 4.67
C GLY A 126 -0.18 9.58 5.76
N GLY A 127 1.11 9.45 5.45
CA GLY A 127 2.09 8.95 6.42
C GLY A 127 3.45 9.62 6.37
N ILE A 128 4.05 9.76 7.56
CA ILE A 128 5.42 10.26 7.76
C ILE A 128 6.17 9.22 8.62
N GLN A 129 6.54 8.09 8.00
CA GLN A 129 7.05 6.93 8.73
C GLN A 129 8.42 6.44 8.23
N ASN A 130 9.01 7.07 7.21
CA ASN A 130 10.32 6.65 6.70
C ASN A 130 11.44 6.92 7.73
N PRO A 131 12.04 5.91 8.38
CA PRO A 131 13.06 6.12 9.41
C PRO A 131 14.43 6.53 8.86
N ARG A 132 14.61 6.58 7.52
CA ARG A 132 15.92 6.86 6.89
C ARG A 132 15.98 8.19 6.14
N GLY A 133 14.86 8.86 5.99
CA GLY A 133 14.77 10.06 5.16
C GLY A 133 14.75 11.36 5.97
N GLY A 134 15.75 12.19 5.86
CA GLY A 134 15.83 13.48 6.57
C GLY A 134 16.50 13.37 7.95
N SER A 135 16.21 14.35 8.83
CA SER A 135 16.59 14.28 10.25
C SER A 135 15.53 13.53 11.05
N ASP A 136 15.93 12.96 12.18
CA ASP A 136 14.96 12.28 13.05
C ASP A 136 13.83 13.22 13.48
N LEU A 137 12.61 12.69 13.49
CA LEU A 137 11.49 13.36 14.14
C LEU A 137 11.60 13.08 15.64
N VAL A 138 11.89 14.14 16.39
CA VAL A 138 12.08 14.07 17.84
C VAL A 138 10.91 14.72 18.53
N LEU A 139 10.27 13.98 19.42
CA LEU A 139 9.23 14.44 20.31
C LEU A 139 9.86 14.78 21.66
N THR A 140 9.64 15.98 22.15
CA THR A 140 10.12 16.45 23.46
C THR A 140 8.94 16.87 24.33
N ARG A 141 9.04 16.66 25.65
CA ARG A 141 7.97 17.04 26.59
C ARG A 141 7.91 18.56 26.75
N ASP A 142 6.68 19.11 26.78
CA ASP A 142 6.39 20.52 26.98
C ASP A 142 5.16 20.70 27.86
N GLY A 143 5.35 20.64 29.18
CA GLY A 143 4.27 20.66 30.16
C GLY A 143 3.36 19.43 30.05
N ASP A 144 2.09 19.68 29.71
CA ASP A 144 1.04 18.69 29.49
C ASP A 144 0.93 18.23 28.01
N ALA A 145 1.87 18.65 27.17
CA ALA A 145 1.91 18.33 25.76
C ALA A 145 3.33 17.94 25.32
N PHE A 146 3.55 17.91 24.00
CA PHE A 146 4.86 17.66 23.40
C PHE A 146 5.15 18.66 22.28
N ARG A 147 6.44 18.77 21.92
CA ARG A 147 6.92 19.48 20.73
C ARG A 147 7.58 18.51 19.77
N LEU A 148 7.15 18.52 18.51
CA LEU A 148 7.71 17.71 17.45
C LEU A 148 8.60 18.55 16.53
N ASN A 149 9.82 18.06 16.32
CA ASN A 149 10.81 18.70 15.45
C ASN A 149 11.50 17.69 14.55
N GLY A 150 11.90 18.12 13.35
CA GLY A 150 12.71 17.34 12.43
C GLY A 150 12.21 17.41 10.99
N SER A 151 12.66 16.48 10.17
CA SER A 151 12.26 16.38 8.76
C SER A 151 12.23 14.93 8.30
N ARG A 152 11.39 14.64 7.29
CA ARG A 152 11.33 13.32 6.63
C ARG A 152 11.16 13.53 5.14
N THR A 153 11.60 12.53 4.37
CA THR A 153 11.32 12.38 2.95
C THR A 153 10.45 11.14 2.72
N PHE A 154 9.95 10.97 1.51
CA PHE A 154 9.05 9.86 1.17
C PHE A 154 7.78 9.83 2.05
N ALA A 155 7.21 11.01 2.33
CA ALA A 155 6.00 11.17 3.12
C ALA A 155 4.74 10.99 2.23
N SER A 156 4.45 9.73 1.85
CA SER A 156 3.40 9.40 0.88
C SER A 156 2.02 9.88 1.32
N GLY A 157 1.35 10.66 0.45
CA GLY A 157 0.03 11.22 0.69
C GLY A 157 -0.03 12.25 1.82
N ALA A 158 1.12 12.74 2.30
CA ALA A 158 1.12 13.58 3.49
C ALA A 158 0.54 14.98 3.26
N SER A 159 0.77 15.61 2.09
CA SER A 159 0.21 16.94 1.80
C SER A 159 -1.27 16.89 1.40
N THR A 160 -1.78 15.70 1.08
CA THR A 160 -3.17 15.47 0.69
C THR A 160 -3.99 14.75 1.76
N GLY A 161 -3.33 14.26 2.82
CA GLY A 161 -3.96 13.57 3.92
C GLY A 161 -4.84 14.50 4.77
N ASP A 162 -5.95 13.97 5.26
CA ASP A 162 -6.75 14.58 6.33
C ASP A 162 -6.15 14.25 7.69
N GLN A 163 -5.63 13.05 7.79
CA GLN A 163 -5.00 12.47 8.98
C GLN A 163 -3.62 11.92 8.60
N LEU A 164 -2.64 12.06 9.49
CA LEU A 164 -1.32 11.50 9.30
C LEU A 164 -0.96 10.49 10.39
N SER A 165 -0.44 9.34 9.96
CA SER A 165 0.29 8.45 10.84
C SER A 165 1.77 8.83 10.80
N VAL A 166 2.34 9.15 11.95
CA VAL A 166 3.72 9.64 12.08
C VAL A 166 4.50 8.78 13.05
N THR A 167 5.75 8.45 12.71
CA THR A 167 6.69 7.87 13.66
C THR A 167 7.67 8.92 14.15
N ALA A 168 7.89 8.98 15.46
CA ALA A 168 8.84 9.88 16.10
C ALA A 168 9.65 9.15 17.18
N SER A 169 10.70 9.78 17.66
CA SER A 169 11.46 9.32 18.81
C SER A 169 11.11 10.17 20.04
N LEU A 170 10.70 9.52 21.11
CA LEU A 170 10.55 10.13 22.44
C LEU A 170 11.53 9.44 23.39
N ASP A 171 12.45 10.19 23.99
CA ASP A 171 13.47 9.65 24.91
C ASP A 171 14.30 8.50 24.29
N GLY A 172 14.49 8.52 22.95
CA GLY A 172 15.23 7.49 22.19
C GLY A 172 14.37 6.29 21.73
N GLU A 173 13.12 6.22 22.14
CA GLU A 173 12.20 5.14 21.81
C GLU A 173 11.22 5.53 20.69
N LEU A 174 10.83 4.55 19.87
CA LEU A 174 9.87 4.75 18.79
C LEU A 174 8.45 4.95 19.35
N VAL A 175 7.80 6.01 18.92
CA VAL A 175 6.38 6.27 19.19
C VAL A 175 5.61 6.50 17.89
N PHE A 176 4.32 6.17 17.92
CA PHE A 176 3.38 6.43 16.82
C PHE A 176 2.45 7.58 17.21
N LEU A 177 2.23 8.48 16.25
CA LEU A 177 1.32 9.61 16.41
C LEU A 177 0.20 9.51 15.37
N SER A 178 -0.98 9.98 15.76
CA SER A 178 -2.18 10.11 14.91
C SER A 178 -2.59 11.57 14.86
N LEU A 179 -2.28 12.27 13.76
CA LEU A 179 -2.35 13.72 13.68
C LEU A 179 -3.38 14.19 12.67
N ASP A 180 -4.35 15.01 13.11
CA ASP A 180 -5.24 15.74 12.20
C ASP A 180 -4.47 16.94 11.59
N VAL A 181 -4.47 17.03 10.26
CA VAL A 181 -3.74 18.08 9.52
C VAL A 181 -4.65 18.90 8.61
N ARG A 182 -5.95 18.72 8.70
CA ARG A 182 -6.94 19.45 7.90
C ARG A 182 -6.87 20.94 8.20
N GLY A 183 -6.97 21.76 7.16
CA GLY A 183 -6.87 23.21 7.28
C GLY A 183 -5.45 23.75 7.52
N GLY A 184 -4.46 22.84 7.51
CA GLY A 184 -3.07 23.14 7.84
C GLY A 184 -2.76 22.94 9.33
N ARG A 185 -1.56 22.48 9.64
CA ARG A 185 -1.11 22.30 11.01
C ARG A 185 0.11 23.19 11.27
N GLN A 186 0.05 23.98 12.35
CA GLN A 186 1.16 24.84 12.72
C GLN A 186 2.45 24.05 12.92
N GLY A 187 3.54 24.55 12.38
CA GLY A 187 4.85 23.90 12.44
C GLY A 187 5.11 22.90 11.30
N PHE A 188 4.10 22.49 10.53
CA PHE A 188 4.27 21.58 9.38
C PHE A 188 4.48 22.36 8.09
N THR A 189 5.47 21.95 7.31
CA THR A 189 5.70 22.45 5.94
C THR A 189 5.89 21.23 5.04
N PHE A 190 4.94 20.99 4.14
CA PHE A 190 5.05 19.99 3.10
C PHE A 190 5.82 20.58 1.93
N LEU A 191 6.82 19.83 1.42
CA LEU A 191 7.66 20.28 0.31
C LEU A 191 7.09 19.73 -0.99
N ASP A 192 7.09 20.59 -2.03
CA ASP A 192 6.69 20.21 -3.39
C ASP A 192 7.93 19.75 -4.17
N ASP A 193 8.58 18.67 -3.67
CA ASP A 193 9.86 18.19 -4.14
C ASP A 193 9.81 16.72 -4.64
N TRP A 194 8.60 16.17 -4.85
CA TRP A 194 8.44 14.81 -5.36
C TRP A 194 8.57 14.76 -6.88
N ASP A 195 9.75 14.39 -7.38
CA ASP A 195 10.06 14.29 -8.81
C ASP A 195 10.79 12.97 -9.15
N ASN A 196 10.15 11.85 -8.94
CA ASN A 196 10.68 10.53 -9.26
C ASN A 196 10.21 10.06 -10.65
N ILE A 197 10.97 9.12 -11.25
CA ILE A 197 10.63 8.56 -12.57
C ILE A 197 9.29 7.82 -12.59
N GLY A 198 8.85 7.29 -11.47
CA GLY A 198 7.57 6.59 -11.28
C GLY A 198 6.98 6.89 -9.92
N GLN A 199 5.78 6.36 -9.67
CA GLN A 199 4.98 6.70 -8.48
C GLN A 199 4.71 8.23 -8.39
N ARG A 200 4.58 8.85 -9.53
CA ARG A 200 4.56 10.32 -9.68
C ARG A 200 3.38 10.96 -8.94
N LEU A 201 2.26 10.25 -8.84
CA LEU A 201 1.03 10.74 -8.21
C LEU A 201 0.89 10.32 -6.74
N THR A 202 1.98 9.93 -6.05
CA THR A 202 1.88 9.48 -4.65
C THR A 202 2.11 10.60 -3.64
N ASP A 203 2.40 11.82 -4.11
CA ASP A 203 2.60 12.97 -3.20
C ASP A 203 3.58 12.59 -2.05
N SER A 204 4.72 11.96 -2.45
CA SER A 204 5.68 11.40 -1.48
C SER A 204 6.86 12.33 -1.22
N GLY A 205 6.61 13.64 -1.26
CA GLY A 205 7.60 14.69 -1.01
C GLY A 205 8.14 14.71 0.42
N GLY A 206 8.98 15.70 0.67
CA GLY A 206 9.54 15.97 1.98
C GLY A 206 8.55 16.71 2.89
N VAL A 207 8.77 16.56 4.20
CA VAL A 207 8.10 17.36 5.22
C VAL A 207 9.13 17.89 6.21
N ARG A 208 8.98 19.16 6.58
CA ARG A 208 9.73 19.78 7.67
C ARG A 208 8.75 20.12 8.78
N ILE A 209 9.14 19.80 10.01
CA ILE A 209 8.34 20.06 11.20
C ILE A 209 9.20 20.88 12.17
N VAL A 210 8.68 22.03 12.60
CA VAL A 210 9.37 22.94 13.49
C VAL A 210 8.43 23.36 14.61
N ASP A 211 8.78 22.99 15.83
CA ASP A 211 8.09 23.37 17.07
C ASP A 211 6.57 23.08 17.04
N ALA A 212 6.18 21.99 16.39
CA ALA A 212 4.78 21.63 16.27
C ALA A 212 4.27 21.05 17.60
N ARG A 213 3.16 21.62 18.11
CA ARG A 213 2.51 21.12 19.32
C ARG A 213 1.77 19.82 19.03
N ILE A 214 2.01 18.81 19.89
CA ILE A 214 1.37 17.50 19.87
C ILE A 214 0.68 17.29 21.19
N GLU A 215 -0.62 16.99 21.15
CA GLU A 215 -1.41 16.72 22.36
C GLU A 215 -1.20 15.29 22.84
N HIS A 216 -1.50 15.04 24.11
CA HIS A 216 -1.27 13.73 24.72
C HIS A 216 -2.07 12.61 24.06
N ASP A 217 -3.29 12.87 23.64
CA ASP A 217 -4.18 11.93 22.98
C ASP A 217 -3.80 11.63 21.51
N GLU A 218 -2.94 12.45 20.92
CA GLU A 218 -2.37 12.22 19.58
C GLU A 218 -1.19 11.24 19.62
N VAL A 219 -0.61 10.97 20.78
CA VAL A 219 0.42 9.92 20.99
C VAL A 219 -0.29 8.61 21.27
N LEU A 220 -0.03 7.59 20.44
CA LEU A 220 -0.73 6.30 20.57
C LEU A 220 -0.16 5.46 21.71
N GLY A 221 -1.06 4.91 22.54
CA GLY A 221 -0.74 4.07 23.69
C GLY A 221 -0.96 4.80 25.02
N GLU A 222 -0.98 4.05 26.13
CA GLU A 222 -1.12 4.61 27.48
C GLU A 222 0.16 5.26 28.00
N GLU A 223 1.30 4.69 27.58
CA GLU A 223 2.64 5.22 27.80
C GLU A 223 3.44 5.06 26.51
N PRO A 224 4.33 6.00 26.16
CA PRO A 224 5.28 5.76 25.08
C PRO A 224 5.98 4.42 25.30
N PHE A 225 6.30 3.71 24.22
CA PHE A 225 6.93 2.38 24.25
C PHE A 225 8.32 2.33 24.91
N VAL A 226 8.63 3.23 25.81
CA VAL A 226 9.94 3.38 26.44
C VAL A 226 10.35 2.06 27.10
N GLY A 227 11.35 1.40 26.50
CA GLY A 227 11.95 0.18 27.00
C GLY A 227 11.14 -1.11 26.83
N ARG A 228 10.03 -1.10 26.10
CA ARG A 228 9.20 -2.31 25.85
C ARG A 228 9.46 -2.85 24.44
N ARG A 229 9.72 -4.15 24.35
CA ARG A 229 9.66 -4.86 23.06
C ARG A 229 8.21 -4.87 22.56
N PRO A 230 7.95 -4.56 21.28
CA PRO A 230 6.62 -4.76 20.70
C PRO A 230 6.18 -6.21 20.84
N SER A 231 4.90 -6.44 21.15
CA SER A 231 4.34 -7.79 21.15
C SER A 231 4.35 -8.41 19.74
N PRO A 232 4.25 -9.73 19.60
CA PRO A 232 4.13 -10.37 18.28
C PRO A 232 3.01 -9.75 17.44
N HIS A 233 1.85 -9.43 18.03
CA HIS A 233 0.73 -8.77 17.36
C HIS A 233 1.10 -7.37 16.83
N GLN A 234 1.79 -6.56 17.61
CA GLN A 234 2.24 -5.24 17.18
C GLN A 234 3.26 -5.30 16.04
N THR A 235 4.09 -6.34 16.01
CA THR A 235 5.09 -6.53 14.94
C THR A 235 4.47 -6.94 13.59
N LEU A 236 3.16 -7.22 13.53
CA LEU A 236 2.44 -7.39 12.28
C LEU A 236 2.34 -6.10 11.45
N VAL A 237 2.67 -4.94 12.02
CA VAL A 237 2.69 -3.67 11.28
C VAL A 237 3.50 -3.76 9.99
N THR A 238 4.65 -4.43 9.97
CA THR A 238 5.46 -4.59 8.76
C THR A 238 4.81 -5.50 7.73
N PRO A 239 4.34 -6.73 8.05
CA PRO A 239 3.54 -7.53 7.14
C PRO A 239 2.32 -6.81 6.55
N HIS A 240 1.64 -5.92 7.29
CA HIS A 240 0.56 -5.10 6.72
C HIS A 240 1.03 -4.28 5.52
N TRP A 241 2.10 -3.49 5.68
CA TRP A 241 2.67 -2.70 4.60
C TRP A 241 3.08 -3.57 3.42
N GLN A 242 3.78 -4.68 3.69
CA GLN A 242 4.26 -5.57 2.66
C GLN A 242 3.12 -6.22 1.87
N LEU A 243 2.01 -6.57 2.52
CA LEU A 243 0.84 -7.13 1.84
C LEU A 243 0.13 -6.11 0.94
N ALA A 244 0.06 -4.84 1.34
CA ALA A 244 -0.41 -3.77 0.47
C ALA A 244 0.46 -3.65 -0.79
N PHE A 245 1.81 -3.72 -0.64
CA PHE A 245 2.75 -3.69 -1.76
C PHE A 245 2.55 -4.87 -2.71
N VAL A 246 2.41 -6.08 -2.18
CA VAL A 246 2.09 -7.30 -2.96
C VAL A 246 0.87 -7.07 -3.85
N ASN A 247 -0.21 -6.54 -3.25
CA ASN A 247 -1.48 -6.37 -3.95
C ASN A 247 -1.41 -5.32 -5.06
N PHE A 248 -0.76 -4.18 -4.85
CA PHE A 248 -0.65 -3.25 -5.97
C PHE A 248 0.39 -3.67 -7.02
N TYR A 249 1.41 -4.50 -6.69
CA TYR A 249 2.29 -5.07 -7.73
C TYR A 249 1.53 -6.06 -8.63
N VAL A 250 0.77 -6.96 -8.01
CA VAL A 250 -0.07 -7.91 -8.76
C VAL A 250 -1.10 -7.18 -9.61
N GLY A 251 -1.85 -6.24 -9.00
CA GLY A 251 -2.87 -5.48 -9.73
C GLY A 251 -2.29 -4.64 -10.88
N THR A 252 -1.09 -4.06 -10.71
CA THR A 252 -0.40 -3.38 -11.80
C THR A 252 -0.04 -4.33 -12.94
N ALA A 253 0.47 -5.53 -12.62
CA ALA A 253 0.78 -6.53 -13.64
C ALA A 253 -0.49 -7.00 -14.38
N GLU A 254 -1.58 -7.22 -13.66
CA GLU A 254 -2.90 -7.57 -14.25
C GLU A 254 -3.41 -6.46 -15.19
N GLY A 255 -3.39 -5.20 -14.74
CA GLY A 255 -3.87 -4.06 -15.52
C GLY A 255 -3.01 -3.79 -16.75
N ALA A 256 -1.69 -3.80 -16.58
CA ALA A 256 -0.73 -3.61 -17.66
C ALA A 256 -0.85 -4.72 -18.73
N LEU A 257 -1.00 -5.97 -18.30
CA LEU A 257 -1.22 -7.10 -19.21
C LEU A 257 -2.55 -6.96 -19.98
N ALA A 258 -3.62 -6.57 -19.31
CA ALA A 258 -4.92 -6.33 -19.96
C ALA A 258 -4.81 -5.23 -21.03
N GLU A 259 -4.21 -4.08 -20.72
CA GLU A 259 -3.97 -2.99 -21.68
C GLU A 259 -3.09 -3.45 -22.87
N ALA A 260 -2.07 -4.26 -22.61
CA ALA A 260 -1.21 -4.79 -23.64
C ALA A 260 -1.94 -5.76 -24.57
N LEU A 261 -2.78 -6.63 -24.03
CA LEU A 261 -3.59 -7.56 -24.83
C LEU A 261 -4.58 -6.81 -25.73
N ASP A 262 -5.24 -5.78 -25.20
CA ASP A 262 -6.15 -4.95 -26.00
C ASP A 262 -5.42 -4.20 -27.11
N TRP A 263 -4.25 -3.64 -26.78
CA TRP A 263 -3.38 -3.01 -27.78
C TRP A 263 -2.96 -3.99 -28.88
N THR A 264 -2.50 -5.19 -28.50
CA THR A 264 -2.02 -6.21 -29.43
C THR A 264 -3.14 -6.62 -30.41
N ARG A 265 -4.35 -6.85 -29.91
CA ARG A 265 -5.50 -7.18 -30.76
C ARG A 265 -5.83 -6.08 -31.77
N ALA A 266 -5.76 -4.82 -31.35
CA ALA A 266 -6.20 -3.68 -32.15
C ALA A 266 -5.11 -3.11 -33.07
N ASN A 267 -3.83 -3.23 -32.70
CA ASN A 267 -2.76 -2.43 -33.28
C ASN A 267 -1.52 -3.22 -33.71
N ALA A 268 -1.24 -4.40 -33.14
CA ALA A 268 -0.04 -5.14 -33.50
C ALA A 268 -0.13 -5.69 -34.92
N SER A 269 0.99 -5.64 -35.64
CA SER A 269 1.13 -6.27 -36.97
C SER A 269 1.98 -7.53 -36.85
N PRO A 270 1.72 -8.59 -37.64
CA PRO A 270 2.58 -9.75 -37.65
C PRO A 270 3.97 -9.36 -38.15
N TRP A 271 4.99 -10.14 -37.78
CA TRP A 271 6.33 -9.96 -38.35
C TRP A 271 6.30 -10.25 -39.84
N GLU A 272 6.92 -9.38 -40.63
CA GLU A 272 6.84 -9.44 -42.11
C GLU A 272 7.19 -10.82 -42.68
N SER A 273 8.23 -11.47 -42.14
CA SER A 273 8.66 -12.79 -42.59
C SER A 273 7.94 -13.98 -41.94
N SER A 274 6.95 -13.74 -41.11
CA SER A 274 6.19 -14.81 -40.45
C SER A 274 5.21 -15.54 -41.36
N GLY A 275 4.79 -14.89 -42.44
CA GLY A 275 3.74 -15.41 -43.33
C GLY A 275 2.33 -15.42 -42.72
N LEU A 276 2.13 -14.73 -41.59
CA LEU A 276 0.87 -14.66 -40.87
C LEU A 276 0.09 -13.39 -41.24
N ASP A 277 -1.24 -13.48 -41.22
CA ASP A 277 -2.14 -12.35 -41.49
C ASP A 277 -2.36 -11.50 -40.21
N ARG A 278 -2.23 -12.08 -39.02
CA ARG A 278 -2.52 -11.44 -37.74
C ARG A 278 -1.42 -11.70 -36.72
N ALA A 279 -1.03 -10.65 -35.97
CA ALA A 279 -0.10 -10.78 -34.88
C ALA A 279 -0.63 -11.71 -33.73
N THR A 280 -1.93 -11.80 -33.58
CA THR A 280 -2.57 -12.67 -32.57
C THR A 280 -2.46 -14.16 -32.91
N ASP A 281 -2.03 -14.53 -34.09
CA ASP A 281 -1.82 -15.93 -34.50
C ASP A 281 -0.31 -16.30 -34.44
N ASP A 282 0.56 -15.34 -34.08
CA ASP A 282 1.99 -15.56 -33.95
C ASP A 282 2.31 -16.47 -32.76
N PRO A 283 2.97 -17.63 -32.96
CA PRO A 283 3.24 -18.59 -31.89
C PRO A 283 4.14 -18.01 -30.78
N TYR A 284 5.00 -17.05 -31.08
CA TYR A 284 5.86 -16.42 -30.07
C TYR A 284 5.07 -15.41 -29.22
N ILE A 285 4.16 -14.65 -29.82
CA ILE A 285 3.23 -13.79 -29.08
C ILE A 285 2.33 -14.64 -28.18
N LEU A 286 1.74 -15.71 -28.71
CA LEU A 286 0.90 -16.64 -27.94
C LEU A 286 1.68 -17.27 -26.78
N HIS A 287 2.93 -17.69 -27.01
CA HIS A 287 3.80 -18.22 -25.97
C HIS A 287 4.06 -17.20 -24.86
N THR A 288 4.50 -15.98 -25.21
CA THR A 288 4.77 -14.90 -24.26
C THR A 288 3.52 -14.55 -23.43
N VAL A 289 2.35 -14.45 -24.07
CA VAL A 289 1.07 -14.22 -23.37
C VAL A 289 0.77 -15.35 -22.40
N GLY A 290 0.95 -16.61 -22.81
CA GLY A 290 0.72 -17.78 -21.96
C GLY A 290 1.61 -17.79 -20.71
N GLU A 291 2.90 -17.49 -20.86
CA GLU A 291 3.83 -17.36 -19.73
C GLU A 291 3.42 -16.24 -18.76
N LEU A 292 3.22 -15.00 -19.29
CA LEU A 292 2.89 -13.85 -18.44
C LEU A 292 1.57 -14.02 -17.71
N VAL A 293 0.52 -14.54 -18.38
CA VAL A 293 -0.78 -14.83 -17.74
C VAL A 293 -0.62 -15.84 -16.63
N SER A 294 0.15 -16.93 -16.85
CA SER A 294 0.36 -17.97 -15.86
C SER A 294 1.10 -17.45 -14.63
N GLN A 295 2.16 -16.67 -14.84
CA GLN A 295 2.95 -16.07 -13.75
C GLN A 295 2.13 -15.06 -12.94
N VAL A 296 1.37 -14.17 -13.59
CA VAL A 296 0.53 -13.16 -12.91
C VAL A 296 -0.57 -13.85 -12.08
N ARG A 297 -1.21 -14.90 -12.62
CA ARG A 297 -2.20 -15.69 -11.86
C ARG A 297 -1.59 -16.39 -10.66
N ALA A 298 -0.40 -16.96 -10.79
CA ALA A 298 0.31 -17.57 -9.67
C ALA A 298 0.66 -16.53 -8.59
N ALA A 299 1.10 -15.33 -8.99
CA ALA A 299 1.36 -14.23 -8.05
C ALA A 299 0.09 -13.78 -7.32
N ALA A 300 -1.07 -13.75 -8.01
CA ALA A 300 -2.35 -13.44 -7.39
C ALA A 300 -2.74 -14.47 -6.32
N LEU A 301 -2.61 -15.76 -6.61
CA LEU A 301 -2.90 -16.83 -5.64
C LEU A 301 -1.98 -16.77 -4.40
N LEU A 302 -0.69 -16.45 -4.58
CA LEU A 302 0.22 -16.24 -3.45
C LEU A 302 -0.15 -15.01 -2.63
N ALA A 303 -0.61 -13.95 -3.28
CA ALA A 303 -1.08 -12.74 -2.59
C ALA A 303 -2.34 -13.03 -1.76
N ASP A 304 -3.28 -13.82 -2.28
CA ASP A 304 -4.49 -14.22 -1.56
C ASP A 304 -4.15 -15.10 -0.35
N ARG A 305 -3.30 -16.12 -0.51
CA ARG A 305 -2.80 -16.93 0.60
C ARG A 305 -2.10 -16.09 1.67
N ALA A 306 -1.30 -15.11 1.27
CA ALA A 306 -0.63 -14.20 2.20
C ALA A 306 -1.62 -13.31 2.96
N GLY A 307 -2.70 -12.88 2.29
CA GLY A 307 -3.81 -12.16 2.90
C GLY A 307 -4.50 -12.98 3.99
N ASP A 308 -4.85 -14.22 3.68
CA ASP A 308 -5.50 -15.14 4.62
C ASP A 308 -4.60 -15.44 5.84
N ALA A 309 -3.30 -15.66 5.60
CA ALA A 309 -2.34 -15.93 6.66
C ALA A 309 -2.16 -14.72 7.60
N LEU A 310 -2.04 -13.52 7.04
CA LEU A 310 -1.92 -12.30 7.84
C LEU A 310 -3.21 -12.00 8.60
N GLN A 311 -4.38 -12.18 7.97
CA GLN A 311 -5.66 -11.97 8.64
C GLN A 311 -5.85 -12.97 9.79
N GLY A 312 -5.54 -14.25 9.57
CA GLY A 312 -5.58 -15.25 10.64
C GLY A 312 -4.69 -14.89 11.82
N ALA A 313 -3.49 -14.33 11.57
CA ALA A 313 -2.62 -13.84 12.64
C ALA A 313 -3.21 -12.62 13.37
N LEU A 314 -3.85 -11.70 12.66
CA LEU A 314 -4.51 -10.54 13.26
C LEU A 314 -5.68 -10.94 14.18
N ASP A 315 -6.42 -11.96 13.81
CA ASP A 315 -7.59 -12.45 14.55
C ASP A 315 -7.21 -13.03 15.93
N PHE A 316 -5.96 -13.46 16.14
CA PHE A 316 -5.45 -13.83 17.46
C PHE A 316 -5.28 -12.63 18.40
N GLY A 317 -5.15 -11.41 17.86
CA GLY A 317 -4.95 -10.20 18.66
C GLY A 317 -3.74 -10.34 19.60
N PRO A 318 -3.86 -9.85 20.86
CA PRO A 318 -2.77 -9.91 21.84
C PRO A 318 -2.30 -11.32 22.21
N SER A 319 -3.05 -12.39 21.89
CA SER A 319 -2.68 -13.77 22.15
C SER A 319 -1.80 -14.40 21.06
N LEU A 320 -1.50 -13.66 19.98
CA LEU A 320 -0.64 -14.13 18.89
C LEU A 320 0.74 -14.54 19.43
N THR A 321 1.17 -15.74 19.07
CA THR A 321 2.50 -16.26 19.42
C THR A 321 3.56 -15.82 18.41
N GLU A 322 4.83 -15.96 18.78
CA GLU A 322 5.97 -15.66 17.89
C GLU A 322 5.99 -16.58 16.65
N ASP A 323 5.63 -17.87 16.81
CA ASP A 323 5.55 -18.83 15.71
C ASP A 323 4.44 -18.43 14.71
N GLN A 324 3.25 -18.16 15.18
CA GLN A 324 2.13 -17.73 14.35
C GLN A 324 2.44 -16.41 13.61
N ARG A 325 3.09 -15.49 14.31
CA ARG A 325 3.57 -14.23 13.70
C ARG A 325 4.60 -14.52 12.59
N ALA A 326 5.55 -15.42 12.85
CA ALA A 326 6.57 -15.78 11.88
C ALA A 326 5.97 -16.43 10.63
N GLU A 327 5.04 -17.38 10.79
CA GLU A 327 4.32 -18.04 9.69
C GLU A 327 3.60 -17.01 8.80
N ALA A 328 2.86 -16.08 9.39
CA ALA A 328 2.15 -15.04 8.66
C ALA A 328 3.13 -14.10 7.92
N ALA A 329 4.22 -13.68 8.57
CA ALA A 329 5.23 -12.84 7.95
C ALA A 329 5.92 -13.54 6.78
N VAL A 330 6.27 -14.81 6.91
CA VAL A 330 6.89 -15.62 5.84
C VAL A 330 5.96 -15.73 4.64
N ALA A 331 4.67 -16.02 4.84
CA ALA A 331 3.69 -16.07 3.75
C ALA A 331 3.62 -14.74 2.98
N VAL A 332 3.65 -13.60 3.68
CA VAL A 332 3.68 -12.28 3.05
C VAL A 332 5.01 -12.05 2.31
N TYR A 333 6.14 -12.49 2.86
CA TYR A 333 7.46 -12.31 2.24
C TYR A 333 7.64 -13.18 0.99
N GLU A 334 7.10 -14.41 0.97
CA GLU A 334 7.00 -15.24 -0.24
C GLU A 334 6.25 -14.51 -1.36
N ALA A 335 5.06 -14.00 -1.04
CA ALA A 335 4.23 -13.26 -1.98
C ALA A 335 4.92 -11.97 -2.44
N LYS A 336 5.59 -11.23 -1.54
CA LYS A 336 6.35 -10.01 -1.87
C LYS A 336 7.50 -10.29 -2.83
N TYR A 337 8.29 -11.32 -2.56
CA TYR A 337 9.39 -11.71 -3.45
C TYR A 337 8.87 -12.06 -4.83
N PHE A 338 7.87 -12.94 -4.90
CA PHE A 338 7.36 -13.43 -6.18
C PHE A 338 6.66 -12.33 -6.98
N SER A 339 5.78 -11.54 -6.36
CA SER A 339 5.07 -10.45 -7.02
C SER A 339 6.01 -9.35 -7.55
N THR A 340 7.13 -9.08 -6.84
CA THR A 340 8.17 -8.16 -7.31
C THR A 340 8.81 -8.66 -8.61
N LYS A 341 9.16 -9.95 -8.66
CA LYS A 341 9.77 -10.57 -9.86
C LYS A 341 8.82 -10.58 -11.04
N VAL A 342 7.64 -11.16 -10.82
CA VAL A 342 6.60 -11.30 -11.85
C VAL A 342 6.13 -9.93 -12.34
N GLY A 343 5.89 -8.98 -11.43
CA GLY A 343 5.44 -7.65 -11.80
C GLY A 343 6.45 -6.94 -12.71
N LEU A 344 7.73 -6.89 -12.34
CA LEU A 344 8.77 -6.26 -13.15
C LEU A 344 8.99 -6.97 -14.47
N GLU A 345 8.98 -8.30 -14.51
CA GLU A 345 9.08 -9.08 -15.74
C GLU A 345 7.90 -8.79 -16.67
N THR A 346 6.68 -8.85 -16.15
CA THR A 346 5.46 -8.58 -16.92
C THR A 346 5.53 -7.22 -17.59
N VAL A 347 5.72 -6.13 -16.81
CA VAL A 347 5.70 -4.76 -17.36
C VAL A 347 6.88 -4.45 -18.28
N SER A 348 7.95 -5.24 -18.25
CA SER A 348 9.06 -5.14 -19.21
C SER A 348 8.74 -5.88 -20.51
N ARG A 349 8.18 -7.08 -20.43
CA ARG A 349 7.95 -7.97 -21.57
C ARG A 349 6.68 -7.66 -22.36
N LEU A 350 5.80 -6.80 -21.85
CA LEU A 350 4.60 -6.38 -22.60
C LEU A 350 4.92 -5.80 -23.98
N PHE A 351 6.04 -5.09 -24.11
CA PHE A 351 6.46 -4.51 -25.39
C PHE A 351 6.82 -5.58 -26.46
N GLU A 352 7.17 -6.82 -26.03
CA GLU A 352 7.40 -7.95 -26.94
C GLU A 352 6.14 -8.32 -27.72
N ILE A 353 4.96 -8.21 -27.07
CA ILE A 353 3.67 -8.52 -27.71
C ILE A 353 2.98 -7.31 -28.33
N GLN A 354 3.29 -6.10 -27.86
CA GLN A 354 2.70 -4.85 -28.36
C GLN A 354 3.41 -4.32 -29.61
N GLY A 355 4.70 -4.63 -29.77
CA GLY A 355 5.54 -4.14 -30.85
C GLY A 355 6.07 -2.72 -30.65
N ALA A 356 6.97 -2.30 -31.52
CA ALA A 356 7.74 -1.05 -31.41
C ALA A 356 6.86 0.22 -31.31
N ARG A 357 5.69 0.27 -31.94
CA ARG A 357 4.79 1.43 -31.89
C ARG A 357 4.31 1.74 -30.46
N ALA A 358 4.17 0.72 -29.62
CA ALA A 358 3.76 0.90 -28.22
C ALA A 358 4.78 1.67 -27.37
N THR A 359 6.02 1.82 -27.84
CA THR A 359 7.06 2.59 -27.14
C THR A 359 6.87 4.10 -27.26
N SER A 360 5.91 4.58 -28.06
CA SER A 360 5.62 6.00 -28.16
C SER A 360 5.11 6.55 -26.82
N SER A 361 5.71 7.67 -26.38
CA SER A 361 5.30 8.36 -25.13
C SER A 361 3.85 8.86 -25.14
N ALA A 362 3.20 8.90 -26.32
CA ALA A 362 1.79 9.25 -26.45
C ALA A 362 0.86 8.24 -25.76
N TYR A 363 1.26 6.97 -25.68
CA TYR A 363 0.46 5.92 -25.07
C TYR A 363 0.74 5.73 -23.58
N GLY A 364 1.95 6.09 -23.12
CA GLY A 364 2.33 6.07 -21.71
C GLY A 364 2.37 4.66 -21.09
N PHE A 365 2.61 3.59 -21.88
CA PHE A 365 2.70 2.22 -21.34
C PHE A 365 3.91 2.03 -20.42
N ASP A 366 4.96 2.83 -20.60
CA ASP A 366 6.15 2.87 -19.75
C ASP A 366 5.85 3.23 -18.30
N ARG A 367 4.70 3.89 -18.02
CA ARG A 367 4.27 4.24 -16.64
C ARG A 367 4.19 3.02 -15.74
N HIS A 368 3.77 1.86 -16.26
CA HIS A 368 3.66 0.63 -15.47
C HIS A 368 5.02 0.18 -14.96
N TRP A 369 6.04 0.14 -15.85
CA TRP A 369 7.40 -0.19 -15.45
C TRP A 369 7.99 0.85 -14.52
N ARG A 370 7.86 2.14 -14.81
CA ARG A 370 8.38 3.22 -13.98
C ARG A 370 7.80 3.18 -12.57
N ASN A 371 6.48 2.97 -12.44
CA ASN A 371 5.80 2.88 -11.17
C ASN A 371 6.28 1.68 -10.34
N LEU A 372 6.32 0.48 -10.92
CA LEU A 372 6.79 -0.71 -10.22
C LEU A 372 8.28 -0.61 -9.91
N ARG A 373 9.12 -0.17 -10.86
CA ARG A 373 10.57 -0.06 -10.63
C ARG A 373 10.87 0.90 -9.49
N THR A 374 10.19 2.03 -9.41
CA THR A 374 10.35 3.00 -8.33
C THR A 374 10.00 2.37 -6.99
N HIS A 375 8.82 1.76 -6.86
CA HIS A 375 8.37 1.25 -5.56
C HIS A 375 9.08 -0.05 -5.15
N THR A 376 9.49 -0.91 -6.06
CA THR A 376 10.24 -2.14 -5.72
C THR A 376 11.63 -1.88 -5.15
N LEU A 377 12.06 -0.62 -5.11
CA LEU A 377 13.28 -0.16 -4.43
C LEU A 377 13.02 0.34 -3.01
N HIS A 378 11.78 0.34 -2.54
CA HIS A 378 11.41 0.73 -1.18
C HIS A 378 12.20 -0.09 -0.13
N ASP A 379 12.25 -1.39 -0.32
CA ASP A 379 13.08 -2.32 0.44
C ASP A 379 13.67 -3.39 -0.48
N PRO A 380 14.96 -3.80 -0.29
CA PRO A 380 15.58 -4.78 -1.16
C PRO A 380 14.93 -6.16 -1.00
N VAL A 381 14.21 -6.60 -2.04
CA VAL A 381 13.42 -7.86 -2.01
C VAL A 381 14.26 -9.12 -1.75
N ALA A 382 15.57 -9.05 -1.99
CA ALA A 382 16.51 -10.15 -1.68
C ALA A 382 16.50 -10.52 -0.18
N TYR A 383 16.26 -9.55 0.70
CA TYR A 383 16.14 -9.82 2.14
C TYR A 383 14.88 -10.62 2.47
N LYS A 384 13.79 -10.45 1.71
CA LYS A 384 12.57 -11.27 1.90
C LYS A 384 12.83 -12.73 1.52
N ALA A 385 13.50 -12.96 0.40
CA ALA A 385 13.91 -14.32 0.01
C ALA A 385 14.86 -14.96 1.05
N ARG A 386 15.79 -14.17 1.62
CA ARG A 386 16.69 -14.65 2.67
C ARG A 386 15.91 -15.07 3.92
N GLU A 387 14.94 -14.28 4.37
CA GLU A 387 14.14 -14.58 5.56
C GLU A 387 13.24 -15.81 5.36
N VAL A 388 12.64 -15.95 4.16
CA VAL A 388 11.92 -17.18 3.79
C VAL A 388 12.85 -18.39 3.82
N GLY A 389 14.05 -18.27 3.26
CA GLY A 389 15.05 -19.35 3.26
C GLY A 389 15.52 -19.72 4.67
N ASP A 390 15.77 -18.73 5.53
CA ASP A 390 16.25 -18.95 6.90
C ASP A 390 15.17 -19.59 7.78
N TRP A 391 13.91 -19.18 7.63
CA TRP A 391 12.76 -19.86 8.25
C TRP A 391 12.63 -21.30 7.80
N THR A 392 12.67 -21.55 6.48
CA THR A 392 12.46 -22.88 5.92
C THR A 392 13.59 -23.85 6.28
N LEU A 393 14.84 -23.37 6.30
CA LEU A 393 16.02 -24.22 6.52
C LEU A 393 16.39 -24.35 8.00
N ASN A 394 16.28 -23.25 8.76
CA ASN A 394 16.82 -23.13 10.10
C ASN A 394 15.75 -22.90 11.18
N HIS A 395 14.48 -22.73 10.79
CA HIS A 395 13.36 -22.36 11.69
C HIS A 395 13.62 -21.09 12.49
N ARG A 396 14.37 -20.12 11.92
CA ARG A 396 14.60 -18.83 12.56
C ARG A 396 13.49 -17.87 12.22
N HIS A 397 12.93 -17.25 13.25
CA HIS A 397 11.88 -16.24 13.08
C HIS A 397 12.42 -15.01 12.35
N PRO A 398 11.67 -14.45 11.38
CA PRO A 398 11.99 -13.14 10.83
C PRO A 398 12.02 -12.08 11.94
N GLU A 399 13.14 -11.37 12.08
CA GLU A 399 13.29 -10.33 13.07
C GLU A 399 12.38 -9.14 12.76
N PHE A 400 11.87 -8.51 13.81
CA PHE A 400 11.07 -7.30 13.66
C PHE A 400 11.95 -6.08 13.35
N SER A 401 11.56 -5.35 12.33
CA SER A 401 11.90 -3.93 12.12
C SER A 401 10.80 -3.29 11.27
N LEU A 402 10.75 -1.96 11.18
CA LEU A 402 9.78 -1.29 10.30
C LEU A 402 10.02 -1.56 8.80
N TYR A 403 11.14 -2.19 8.42
CA TYR A 403 11.50 -2.55 7.04
C TYR A 403 11.62 -4.03 6.76
N ARG A 404 11.62 -4.86 7.80
CA ARG A 404 11.77 -6.31 7.67
C ARG A 404 10.50 -7.04 8.07
#